data_764d5e9c007079d80da50cdd40312a97
#
_entry.id   764d5e9c007079d80da50cdd40312a97
#
_cell.length_a   1.000
_cell.length_b   1.000
_cell.length_c   1.000
_cell.angle_alpha   90.00
_cell.angle_beta   90.00
_cell.angle_gamma   90.00
#
_symmetry.space_group_name_H-M   'P 1'
#
loop_
_entity.id
_entity.type
_entity.pdbx_description
1 polymer ?
#
loop_
_entity_poly.entity_id
_entity_poly.type
_entity_poly.pdbx_seq_one_letter_code
_entity_poly.pdbx_strand_id
1 'polypeptide(L)'
;LLNTAAHSAPKEIDWDDLIPWTAVFSPGEVKFNKSLEDKEVKIPGYVLPLDLIGRDITTFLLVPYIGACIHVPAPAPNQIVYVEAEVPWQGLAWWEPVYVTGKIKIENQNFEDLAVVGYEISASDIEYYRGATGTHGFFDW
;
A
#
# COMPACT_ATOMS: atom_id res chain seq x y z
N LEU A 1 27.91 17.77 11.95
CA LEU A 1 27.64 17.71 11.69
C LEU A 1 26.86 17.43 11.33
N LEU A 2 26.46 17.34 11.17
CA LEU A 2 25.68 17.25 10.81
C LEU A 2 25.25 16.64 10.02
N ASN A 3 25.00 16.00 9.93
CA ASN A 3 24.57 15.30 9.22
C ASN A 3 23.42 15.22 9.04
N THR A 4 22.96 15.69 8.83
CA THR A 4 21.83 15.75 8.45
C THR A 4 21.56 15.00 7.43
N ALA A 5 21.50 14.00 7.65
CA ALA A 5 21.04 13.16 6.85
C ALA A 5 19.91 13.62 6.24
N ALA A 6 20.00 13.87 5.22
CA ALA A 6 19.00 14.22 4.53
C ALA A 6 17.99 13.16 4.46
N HIS A 7 17.05 13.31 5.16
CA HIS A 7 15.89 12.54 4.91
C HIS A 7 15.19 13.22 3.79
N SER A 8 15.33 12.69 2.64
CA SER A 8 14.47 13.17 1.59
C SER A 8 13.05 12.81 1.96
N ALA A 9 12.14 13.67 1.63
CA ALA A 9 10.73 13.39 1.82
C ALA A 9 10.35 12.13 1.09
N PRO A 10 9.40 11.37 1.61
CA PRO A 10 8.92 10.18 0.92
C PRO A 10 8.40 10.52 -0.46
N LYS A 11 8.63 9.63 -1.40
CA LYS A 11 8.11 9.83 -2.74
C LYS A 11 6.64 9.45 -2.76
N GLU A 12 5.79 10.36 -3.18
CA GLU A 12 4.38 10.04 -3.32
C GLU A 12 4.19 9.23 -4.58
N ILE A 13 3.56 8.09 -4.43
CA ILE A 13 3.27 7.19 -5.55
C ILE A 13 1.79 6.81 -5.50
N ASP A 14 1.32 6.26 -6.60
CA ASP A 14 0.00 5.66 -6.62
C ASP A 14 0.10 4.26 -7.22
N TRP A 15 -1.04 3.66 -7.47
CA TRP A 15 -1.09 2.24 -7.83
C TRP A 15 -0.49 1.97 -9.21
N ASP A 16 -0.50 2.95 -10.10
CA ASP A 16 0.13 2.77 -11.41
C ASP A 16 1.64 2.72 -11.29
N ASP A 17 2.20 3.38 -10.30
CA ASP A 17 3.66 3.36 -10.12
C ASP A 17 4.18 1.98 -9.71
N LEU A 18 3.31 1.11 -9.24
CA LEU A 18 3.70 -0.25 -8.87
C LEU A 18 3.84 -1.16 -10.09
N ILE A 19 3.40 -0.69 -11.25
CA ILE A 19 3.51 -1.44 -12.50
C ILE A 19 4.63 -0.79 -13.30
N PRO A 20 5.71 -1.52 -13.64
CA PRO A 20 6.79 -0.91 -14.40
C PRO A 20 6.33 -0.61 -15.83
N TRP A 21 6.91 0.44 -16.41
CA TRP A 21 6.55 0.79 -17.78
C TRP A 21 6.83 -0.34 -18.77
N THR A 22 7.80 -1.19 -18.43
CA THR A 22 8.15 -2.31 -19.30
C THR A 22 7.07 -3.38 -19.36
N ALA A 23 6.07 -3.31 -18.49
CA ALA A 23 5.01 -4.32 -18.47
C ALA A 23 4.24 -4.35 -19.80
N VAL A 24 4.25 -3.26 -20.54
CA VAL A 24 3.58 -3.18 -21.83
C VAL A 24 4.16 -4.20 -22.81
N PHE A 25 5.40 -4.60 -22.63
CA PHE A 25 6.06 -5.55 -23.54
C PHE A 25 5.79 -7.00 -23.17
N SER A 26 5.08 -7.25 -22.08
CA SER A 26 4.78 -8.61 -21.64
C SER A 26 3.34 -8.68 -21.15
N PRO A 27 2.38 -8.47 -22.02
CA PRO A 27 0.97 -8.47 -21.60
C PRO A 27 0.62 -9.82 -20.99
N GLY A 28 -0.11 -9.77 -19.88
CA GLY A 28 -0.51 -10.99 -19.19
C GLY A 28 0.46 -11.43 -18.10
N GLU A 29 1.66 -10.85 -18.03
CA GLU A 29 2.58 -11.17 -16.97
C GLU A 29 2.52 -10.12 -15.88
N VAL A 30 2.61 -10.55 -14.63
CA VAL A 30 2.65 -9.63 -13.51
C VAL A 30 4.11 -9.24 -13.28
N LYS A 31 4.39 -7.95 -13.37
CA LYS A 31 5.74 -7.44 -13.19
C LYS A 31 5.77 -6.42 -12.07
N PHE A 32 6.92 -6.26 -11.46
CA PHE A 32 7.10 -5.37 -10.33
C PHE A 32 8.09 -4.28 -10.67
N ASN A 33 7.87 -3.11 -10.10
CA ASN A 33 8.73 -1.95 -10.35
C ASN A 33 9.93 -1.99 -9.42
N LYS A 34 11.04 -2.54 -9.92
CA LYS A 34 12.24 -2.72 -9.10
C LYS A 34 12.89 -1.40 -8.71
N SER A 35 12.57 -0.32 -9.41
CA SER A 35 13.14 0.97 -9.04
C SER A 35 12.61 1.49 -7.71
N LEU A 36 11.55 0.89 -7.20
CA LEU A 36 10.99 1.28 -5.90
C LEU A 36 11.63 0.53 -4.74
N GLU A 37 12.40 -0.51 -5.01
CA GLU A 37 12.98 -1.34 -3.93
C GLU A 37 13.75 -0.49 -2.95
N ASP A 38 13.42 -0.64 -1.66
CA ASP A 38 14.08 0.06 -0.56
C ASP A 38 13.87 1.57 -0.56
N LYS A 39 12.92 2.07 -1.32
CA LYS A 39 12.62 3.50 -1.32
C LYS A 39 11.59 3.83 -0.25
N GLU A 40 11.66 5.06 0.24
CA GLU A 40 10.65 5.57 1.15
C GLU A 40 9.52 6.13 0.29
N VAL A 41 8.33 5.58 0.44
CA VAL A 41 7.19 5.95 -0.39
C VAL A 41 5.99 6.32 0.47
N LYS A 42 5.05 7.03 -0.14
CA LYS A 42 3.77 7.37 0.47
C LYS A 42 2.70 7.01 -0.55
N ILE A 43 1.84 6.07 -0.21
CA ILE A 43 0.85 5.54 -1.14
C ILE A 43 -0.54 5.53 -0.49
N PRO A 44 -1.56 5.97 -1.22
CA PRO A 44 -2.93 5.94 -0.70
C PRO A 44 -3.59 4.59 -0.96
N GLY A 45 -4.52 4.22 -0.09
CA GLY A 45 -5.27 2.99 -0.30
C GLY A 45 -6.25 2.74 0.83
N TYR A 46 -6.91 1.59 0.76
CA TYR A 46 -7.86 1.14 1.76
C TYR A 46 -7.25 0.00 2.56
N VAL A 47 -7.59 -0.05 3.83
CA VAL A 47 -7.00 -1.00 4.78
C VAL A 47 -7.89 -2.23 4.87
N LEU A 48 -7.29 -3.41 4.67
CA LEU A 48 -7.93 -4.68 4.95
C LEU A 48 -7.14 -5.33 6.08
N PRO A 49 -7.62 -5.26 7.32
CA PRO A 49 -6.84 -5.75 8.46
C PRO A 49 -6.60 -7.24 8.39
N LEU A 50 -5.41 -7.66 8.76
CA LEU A 50 -5.08 -9.08 8.87
C LEU A 50 -5.04 -9.52 10.32
N ASP A 51 -4.73 -8.59 11.22
CA ASP A 51 -4.79 -8.88 12.64
C ASP A 51 -5.43 -7.69 13.34
N LEU A 52 -6.06 -7.96 14.46
CA LEU A 52 -6.72 -6.92 15.21
C LEU A 52 -6.64 -7.34 16.68
N ILE A 53 -5.85 -6.61 17.43
CA ILE A 53 -5.72 -6.85 18.87
C ILE A 53 -6.36 -5.67 19.54
N GLY A 54 -7.58 -5.88 20.06
CA GLY A 54 -8.34 -4.76 20.56
C GLY A 54 -8.72 -3.86 19.40
N ARG A 55 -8.22 -2.64 19.42
CA ARG A 55 -8.46 -1.70 18.32
C ARG A 55 -7.20 -1.44 17.51
N ASP A 56 -6.12 -2.14 17.83
CA ASP A 56 -4.86 -1.87 17.20
C ASP A 56 -4.67 -2.78 15.99
N ILE A 57 -4.25 -2.18 14.91
CA ILE A 57 -3.97 -2.90 13.68
C ILE A 57 -2.47 -2.81 13.46
N THR A 58 -1.81 -3.96 13.39
CA THR A 58 -0.37 -3.99 13.17
C THR A 58 -0.02 -4.51 11.79
N THR A 59 -0.85 -5.37 11.22
CA THR A 59 -0.61 -5.86 9.87
C THR A 59 -1.90 -5.79 9.07
N PHE A 60 -1.76 -5.41 7.82
CA PHE A 60 -2.94 -5.31 6.96
C PHE A 60 -2.52 -5.35 5.49
N LEU A 61 -3.49 -5.57 4.64
CA LEU A 61 -3.29 -5.41 3.21
C LEU A 61 -3.80 -4.04 2.82
N LEU A 62 -3.02 -3.33 2.01
CA LEU A 62 -3.46 -2.07 1.43
C LEU A 62 -3.92 -2.37 0.02
N VAL A 63 -5.11 -1.93 -0.32
CA VAL A 63 -5.75 -2.25 -1.60
C VAL A 63 -6.27 -0.98 -2.23
N PRO A 64 -6.43 -0.98 -3.58
CA PRO A 64 -6.78 0.27 -4.28
C PRO A 64 -8.26 0.61 -4.28
N TYR A 65 -9.14 -0.29 -3.84
CA TYR A 65 -10.57 0.01 -3.81
C TYR A 65 -11.25 -0.77 -2.70
N ILE A 66 -12.37 -0.24 -2.24
CA ILE A 66 -13.14 -0.86 -1.16
C ILE A 66 -13.69 -2.21 -1.65
N GLY A 67 -13.62 -3.21 -0.78
CA GLY A 67 -14.17 -4.51 -1.08
C GLY A 67 -13.22 -5.46 -1.79
N ALA A 68 -12.04 -4.98 -2.16
CA ALA A 68 -11.06 -5.86 -2.76
C ALA A 68 -10.76 -7.01 -1.81
N CYS A 69 -10.65 -8.20 -2.33
CA CYS A 69 -10.37 -9.43 -1.57
C CYS A 69 -11.54 -9.90 -0.70
N ILE A 70 -12.62 -9.15 -0.63
CA ILE A 70 -13.78 -9.54 0.18
C ILE A 70 -14.98 -9.79 -0.71
N HIS A 71 -15.40 -8.76 -1.42
CA HIS A 71 -16.60 -8.85 -2.27
C HIS A 71 -16.28 -9.08 -3.72
N VAL A 72 -15.05 -8.85 -4.11
CA VAL A 72 -14.59 -9.04 -5.48
C VAL A 72 -13.25 -9.75 -5.41
N PRO A 73 -12.79 -10.36 -6.50
CA PRO A 73 -11.50 -11.05 -6.49
C PRO A 73 -10.37 -10.14 -6.08
N ALA A 74 -9.33 -10.73 -5.53
CA ALA A 74 -8.15 -9.98 -5.14
C ALA A 74 -7.51 -9.30 -6.35
N PRO A 75 -6.94 -8.12 -6.17
CA PRO A 75 -6.17 -7.49 -7.24
C PRO A 75 -4.96 -8.34 -7.60
N ALA A 76 -4.34 -8.02 -8.74
CA ALA A 76 -3.09 -8.67 -9.13
C ALA A 76 -2.02 -8.40 -8.06
N PRO A 77 -1.00 -9.27 -7.96
CA PRO A 77 0.03 -9.10 -6.93
C PRO A 77 0.75 -7.77 -6.95
N ASN A 78 0.82 -7.07 -8.08
CA ASN A 78 1.43 -5.75 -8.13
C ASN A 78 0.43 -4.64 -7.83
N GLN A 79 -0.78 -4.98 -7.40
CA GLN A 79 -1.82 -4.04 -7.03
C GLN A 79 -2.33 -4.30 -5.63
N ILE A 80 -1.51 -4.89 -4.79
CA ILE A 80 -1.84 -5.15 -3.41
C ILE A 80 -0.54 -5.12 -2.61
N VAL A 81 -0.58 -4.52 -1.43
CA VAL A 81 0.62 -4.33 -0.63
C VAL A 81 0.38 -4.85 0.78
N TYR A 82 1.31 -5.65 1.27
CA TYR A 82 1.30 -6.08 2.67
C TYR A 82 1.98 -5.00 3.50
N VAL A 83 1.33 -4.57 4.58
CA VAL A 83 1.86 -3.49 5.40
C VAL A 83 2.06 -3.99 6.82
N GLU A 84 3.26 -3.75 7.36
CA GLU A 84 3.53 -3.93 8.77
C GLU A 84 3.74 -2.55 9.37
N ALA A 85 2.90 -2.19 10.33
CA ALA A 85 2.98 -0.89 10.95
C ALA A 85 4.00 -0.93 12.09
N GLU A 86 4.96 -0.01 12.06
CA GLU A 86 5.95 0.08 13.12
C GLU A 86 5.30 0.48 14.43
N VAL A 87 4.26 1.31 14.35
CA VAL A 87 3.47 1.69 15.51
C VAL A 87 2.04 1.24 15.23
N PRO A 88 1.42 0.50 16.13
CA PRO A 88 0.05 0.02 15.89
C PRO A 88 -0.88 1.18 15.53
N TRP A 89 -1.71 0.98 14.54
CA TRP A 89 -2.61 2.01 14.05
C TRP A 89 -4.01 1.75 14.59
N GLN A 90 -4.60 2.79 15.13
CA GLN A 90 -5.95 2.69 15.70
C GLN A 90 -6.96 3.28 14.74
N GLY A 91 -7.08 2.67 13.60
CA GLY A 91 -8.03 3.12 12.61
C GLY A 91 -9.37 2.46 12.80
N LEU A 92 -10.42 3.25 12.83
CA LEU A 92 -11.76 2.73 13.03
C LEU A 92 -12.57 2.67 11.75
N ALA A 93 -12.13 3.35 10.72
CA ALA A 93 -12.90 3.46 9.50
C ALA A 93 -12.19 2.77 8.35
N TRP A 94 -12.36 1.48 8.26
CA TRP A 94 -11.72 0.70 7.19
C TRP A 94 -12.26 1.09 5.81
N TRP A 95 -13.36 1.78 5.75
CA TRP A 95 -13.91 2.23 4.48
C TRP A 95 -13.35 3.59 4.06
N GLU A 96 -12.52 4.22 4.86
CA GLU A 96 -11.90 5.49 4.50
C GLU A 96 -10.48 5.24 4.05
N PRO A 97 -10.05 5.91 3.00
CA PRO A 97 -8.69 5.69 2.52
C PRO A 97 -7.66 6.30 3.44
N VAL A 98 -6.48 5.74 3.41
CA VAL A 98 -5.35 6.21 4.21
C VAL A 98 -4.16 6.43 3.30
N TYR A 99 -3.20 7.22 3.78
CA TYR A 99 -1.86 7.24 3.22
C TYR A 99 -0.97 6.38 4.10
N VAL A 100 -0.22 5.49 3.50
CA VAL A 100 0.78 4.69 4.19
C VAL A 100 2.15 5.19 3.75
N THR A 101 3.00 5.52 4.71
CA THR A 101 4.35 5.97 4.45
C THR A 101 5.33 4.98 5.02
N GLY A 102 6.31 4.57 4.23
CA GLY A 102 7.34 3.65 4.71
C GLY A 102 8.21 3.13 3.60
N LYS A 103 9.10 2.24 3.98
CA LYS A 103 10.01 1.64 3.03
C LYS A 103 9.34 0.49 2.30
N ILE A 104 9.39 0.51 0.98
CA ILE A 104 8.75 -0.52 0.17
C ILE A 104 9.77 -1.53 -0.31
N LYS A 105 9.37 -2.79 -0.34
CA LYS A 105 10.18 -3.88 -0.85
C LYS A 105 9.32 -4.77 -1.73
N ILE A 106 9.97 -5.46 -2.64
CA ILE A 106 9.31 -6.47 -3.47
C ILE A 106 9.47 -7.79 -2.75
N GLU A 107 8.34 -8.34 -2.30
CA GLU A 107 8.33 -9.60 -1.54
C GLU A 107 7.10 -10.38 -1.91
N ASN A 108 7.27 -11.58 -2.41
CA ASN A 108 6.12 -12.40 -2.73
C ASN A 108 5.61 -13.09 -1.47
N GLN A 109 4.40 -12.82 -1.10
CA GLN A 109 3.76 -13.46 0.02
C GLN A 109 2.39 -13.98 -0.39
N ASN A 110 2.07 -15.18 0.09
CA ASN A 110 0.80 -15.79 -0.21
C ASN A 110 -0.02 -15.83 1.07
N PHE A 111 -1.17 -15.17 1.05
CA PHE A 111 -2.06 -15.13 2.19
C PHE A 111 -3.21 -16.10 1.97
N GLU A 112 -2.87 -17.38 1.94
CA GLU A 112 -3.80 -18.49 1.81
C GLU A 112 -4.73 -18.26 0.63
N ASP A 113 -6.04 -18.22 0.90
CA ASP A 113 -7.01 -18.06 -0.17
C ASP A 113 -7.34 -16.60 -0.43
N LEU A 114 -6.73 -15.69 0.29
CA LEU A 114 -7.10 -14.29 0.20
C LEU A 114 -6.40 -13.60 -0.96
N ALA A 115 -5.10 -13.66 -1.02
CA ALA A 115 -4.36 -12.91 -2.02
C ALA A 115 -2.91 -13.35 -2.12
N VAL A 116 -2.31 -13.14 -3.28
CA VAL A 116 -0.86 -13.19 -3.45
C VAL A 116 -0.38 -11.75 -3.54
N VAL A 117 0.55 -11.40 -2.68
CA VAL A 117 1.01 -10.02 -2.53
C VAL A 117 2.44 -9.95 -3.00
N GLY A 118 2.76 -8.93 -3.80
CA GLY A 118 4.11 -8.79 -4.34
C GLY A 118 4.93 -7.67 -3.73
N TYR A 119 4.31 -6.79 -2.95
CA TYR A 119 5.01 -5.69 -2.31
C TYR A 119 4.75 -5.69 -0.81
N GLU A 120 5.73 -5.20 -0.08
CA GLU A 120 5.60 -5.04 1.36
C GLU A 120 6.08 -3.64 1.74
N ILE A 121 5.39 -2.99 2.67
CA ILE A 121 5.82 -1.71 3.22
C ILE A 121 5.96 -1.86 4.73
N SER A 122 7.11 -1.43 5.25
CA SER A 122 7.28 -1.24 6.69
C SER A 122 6.87 0.19 6.98
N ALA A 123 5.68 0.35 7.53
CA ALA A 123 5.06 1.66 7.64
C ALA A 123 5.52 2.40 8.87
N SER A 124 6.07 3.60 8.65
CA SER A 124 6.43 4.49 9.74
C SER A 124 5.29 5.46 10.06
N ASP A 125 4.34 5.60 9.16
CA ASP A 125 3.21 6.50 9.37
C ASP A 125 2.00 6.03 8.58
N ILE A 126 0.83 6.16 9.18
CA ILE A 126 -0.44 5.86 8.55
C ILE A 126 -1.40 6.97 8.96
N GLU A 127 -1.97 7.67 7.97
CA GLU A 127 -2.88 8.76 8.27
C GLU A 127 -4.05 8.72 7.29
N TYR A 128 -5.18 9.23 7.69
CA TYR A 128 -6.33 9.26 6.81
C TYR A 128 -6.05 10.15 5.61
N TYR A 129 -6.55 9.71 4.46
CA TYR A 129 -6.39 10.47 3.24
C TYR A 129 -7.27 11.72 3.31
N ARG A 130 -6.65 12.87 3.12
CA ARG A 130 -7.39 14.12 3.19
C ARG A 130 -7.29 14.85 1.86
N GLY A 131 -7.52 14.12 0.82
CA GLY A 131 -7.37 14.66 -0.49
C GLY A 131 -8.36 15.76 -0.77
N ALA A 132 -8.65 15.94 -2.00
CA ALA A 132 -9.51 17.00 -2.41
C ALA A 132 -10.81 16.90 -1.66
N THR A 133 -11.13 17.98 -1.00
CA THR A 133 -12.23 18.00 -0.12
C THR A 133 -13.45 17.42 -0.70
N GLY A 134 -13.87 16.42 -0.06
CA GLY A 134 -15.20 15.92 -0.28
C GLY A 134 -15.48 15.37 -1.63
N THR A 135 -14.51 15.22 -2.44
CA THR A 135 -14.79 14.68 -3.70
C THR A 135 -13.93 13.50 -3.88
N HIS A 136 -13.57 13.22 -4.98
CA HIS A 136 -13.26 11.96 -5.44
C HIS A 136 -11.89 11.50 -5.14
N GLY A 137 -10.92 12.23 -5.21
CA GLY A 137 -9.59 11.75 -4.99
C GLY A 137 -9.22 10.69 -6.00
N PHE A 138 -8.26 9.90 -5.61
CA PHE A 138 -7.70 8.93 -6.53
C PHE A 138 -8.60 7.70 -6.73
N PHE A 139 -9.66 7.58 -5.97
CA PHE A 139 -10.62 6.49 -6.14
C PHE A 139 -11.85 6.95 -6.91
N ASP A 140 -11.73 8.03 -7.61
CA ASP A 140 -12.81 8.52 -8.40
C ASP A 140 -12.98 7.64 -9.64
N TRP A 141 -14.09 6.98 -9.79
CA TRP A 141 -14.39 6.16 -10.95
C TRP A 141 -15.83 6.30 -11.39
#